data_4ca90d05d03f898b259a2e7551ec9b26
#
_entry.id   4ca90d05d03f898b259a2e7551ec9b26
#
_cell.length_a   1.000
_cell.length_b   1.000
_cell.length_c   1.000
_cell.angle_alpha   90.00
_cell.angle_beta   90.00
_cell.angle_gamma   90.00
#
_symmetry.space_group_name_H-M   'P 1'
#
loop_
_entity.id
_entity.type
_entity.pdbx_description
1 polymer ?
#
loop_
_entity_poly.entity_id
_entity_poly.type
_entity_poly.pdbx_seq_one_letter_code
_entity_poly.pdbx_strand_id
1 'polypeptide(L)'
;MKQVTHTDLANAIRFLSIDAVQKANSGHPGMPMGMADVCTVLFRHFLKFDPNRPDWINRDRFVLSAGHGSMLLYALLHLTGYKSVSLDDIKNFRQLNSICAGHPEYEKGTGIETTTGPLGQGIANAVGFAISEEILKFKKGKDIYNHKTYVV
;
A
#
# COMPACT_ATOMS: atom_id res chain seq x y z
N MET A 1 -19.81 -19.54 9.98
CA MET A 1 -19.43 -18.26 9.33
C MET A 1 -19.16 -18.53 7.85
N LYS A 2 -19.64 -17.68 6.94
CA LYS A 2 -19.36 -17.82 5.50
C LYS A 2 -17.87 -17.59 5.28
N GLN A 3 -17.22 -18.48 4.53
CA GLN A 3 -15.81 -18.33 4.20
C GLN A 3 -15.65 -17.12 3.27
N VAL A 4 -14.74 -16.20 3.61
CA VAL A 4 -14.43 -15.03 2.79
C VAL A 4 -13.69 -15.50 1.54
N THR A 5 -14.21 -15.16 0.37
CA THR A 5 -13.63 -15.54 -0.92
C THR A 5 -12.63 -14.51 -1.42
N HIS A 6 -11.82 -14.87 -2.44
CA HIS A 6 -10.95 -13.92 -3.14
C HIS A 6 -11.75 -12.73 -3.69
N THR A 7 -12.90 -13.02 -4.31
CA THR A 7 -13.78 -11.99 -4.88
C THR A 7 -14.30 -11.02 -3.82
N ASP A 8 -14.65 -11.51 -2.64
CA ASP A 8 -15.11 -10.65 -1.54
C ASP A 8 -14.00 -9.65 -1.13
N LEU A 9 -12.74 -10.12 -1.05
CA LEU A 9 -11.60 -9.27 -0.69
C LEU A 9 -11.27 -8.23 -1.78
N ALA A 10 -11.23 -8.66 -3.04
CA ALA A 10 -10.99 -7.75 -4.16
C ALA A 10 -12.11 -6.70 -4.28
N ASN A 11 -13.36 -7.11 -4.08
CA ASN A 11 -14.49 -6.18 -4.09
C ASN A 11 -14.47 -5.22 -2.90
N ALA A 12 -13.99 -5.63 -1.73
CA ALA A 12 -13.83 -4.70 -0.60
C ALA A 12 -12.87 -3.55 -0.97
N ILE A 13 -11.74 -3.86 -1.64
CA ILE A 13 -10.81 -2.84 -2.15
C ILE A 13 -11.53 -1.91 -3.14
N ARG A 14 -12.29 -2.47 -4.09
CA ARG A 14 -13.01 -1.70 -5.11
C ARG A 14 -14.03 -0.76 -4.50
N PHE A 15 -14.90 -1.27 -3.62
CA PHE A 15 -15.98 -0.48 -3.03
C PHE A 15 -15.44 0.62 -2.11
N LEU A 16 -14.45 0.34 -1.26
CA LEU A 16 -13.81 1.39 -0.46
C LEU A 16 -13.24 2.51 -1.34
N SER A 17 -12.65 2.14 -2.47
CA SER A 17 -12.05 3.12 -3.40
C SER A 17 -13.10 3.94 -4.13
N ILE A 18 -14.17 3.30 -4.62
CA ILE A 18 -15.28 4.00 -5.30
C ILE A 18 -15.96 4.96 -4.33
N ASP A 19 -16.33 4.49 -3.15
CA ASP A 19 -17.05 5.30 -2.17
C ASP A 19 -16.23 6.52 -1.73
N ALA A 20 -14.92 6.33 -1.49
CA ALA A 20 -14.03 7.42 -1.11
C ALA A 20 -13.87 8.47 -2.23
N VAL A 21 -13.65 8.03 -3.48
CA VAL A 21 -13.52 8.90 -4.64
C VAL A 21 -14.83 9.63 -4.90
N GLN A 22 -15.97 8.92 -4.82
CA GLN A 22 -17.29 9.52 -5.01
C GLN A 22 -17.58 10.57 -3.94
N LYS A 23 -17.31 10.26 -2.68
CA LYS A 23 -17.51 11.21 -1.57
C LYS A 23 -16.64 12.45 -1.71
N ALA A 24 -15.37 12.28 -2.09
CA ALA A 24 -14.45 13.39 -2.30
C ALA A 24 -14.76 14.20 -3.57
N ASN A 25 -15.62 13.68 -4.46
CA ASN A 25 -15.86 14.19 -5.80
C ASN A 25 -14.56 14.49 -6.56
N SER A 26 -13.52 13.70 -6.27
CA SER A 26 -12.17 13.85 -6.82
C SER A 26 -11.37 12.59 -6.59
N GLY A 27 -10.55 12.18 -7.55
CA GLY A 27 -9.66 11.03 -7.42
C GLY A 27 -9.63 10.17 -8.68
N HIS A 28 -8.90 9.06 -8.60
CA HIS A 28 -8.64 8.17 -9.72
C HIS A 28 -9.05 6.74 -9.37
N PRO A 29 -10.27 6.30 -9.72
CA PRO A 29 -10.75 4.97 -9.34
C PRO A 29 -10.20 3.84 -10.25
N GLY A 30 -9.71 4.15 -11.45
CA GLY A 30 -9.34 3.14 -12.45
C GLY A 30 -8.27 2.17 -11.97
N MET A 31 -7.22 2.68 -11.34
CA MET A 31 -6.11 1.88 -10.83
C MET A 31 -6.55 0.95 -9.67
N PRO A 32 -7.23 1.42 -8.61
CA PRO A 32 -7.78 0.54 -7.59
C PRO A 32 -8.72 -0.53 -8.14
N MET A 33 -9.54 -0.19 -9.12
CA MET A 33 -10.47 -1.12 -9.76
C MET A 33 -9.74 -2.24 -10.50
N GLY A 34 -8.73 -1.88 -11.31
CA GLY A 34 -7.99 -2.83 -12.13
C GLY A 34 -7.03 -3.71 -11.35
N MET A 35 -6.43 -3.19 -10.27
CA MET A 35 -5.39 -3.88 -9.50
C MET A 35 -5.91 -4.61 -8.26
N ALA A 36 -7.20 -4.55 -7.96
CA ALA A 36 -7.77 -5.15 -6.76
C ALA A 36 -7.48 -6.66 -6.64
N ASP A 37 -7.67 -7.43 -7.72
CA ASP A 37 -7.39 -8.87 -7.72
C ASP A 37 -5.89 -9.16 -7.56
N VAL A 38 -5.04 -8.45 -8.29
CA VAL A 38 -3.58 -8.61 -8.22
C VAL A 38 -3.07 -8.32 -6.81
N CYS A 39 -3.50 -7.19 -6.22
CA CYS A 39 -3.11 -6.83 -4.86
C CYS A 39 -3.68 -7.76 -3.80
N THR A 40 -4.89 -8.30 -4.01
CA THR A 40 -5.45 -9.33 -3.12
C THR A 40 -4.56 -10.58 -3.11
N VAL A 41 -4.12 -11.05 -4.28
CA VAL A 41 -3.19 -12.19 -4.37
C VAL A 41 -1.84 -11.85 -3.70
N LEU A 42 -1.29 -10.68 -4.01
CA LEU A 42 0.00 -10.24 -3.48
C LEU A 42 0.01 -10.20 -1.95
N PHE A 43 -0.94 -9.49 -1.35
CA PHE A 43 -1.02 -9.31 0.10
C PHE A 43 -1.39 -10.59 0.86
N ARG A 44 -2.17 -11.47 0.23
CA ARG A 44 -2.61 -12.70 0.87
C ARG A 44 -1.59 -13.83 0.82
N HIS A 45 -0.78 -13.90 -0.25
CA HIS A 45 0.03 -15.08 -0.51
C HIS A 45 1.54 -14.83 -0.64
N PHE A 46 1.94 -13.59 -0.90
CA PHE A 46 3.34 -13.29 -1.22
C PHE A 46 3.98 -12.26 -0.31
N LEU A 47 3.28 -11.18 0.02
CA LEU A 47 3.85 -10.07 0.78
C LEU A 47 4.05 -10.45 2.25
N LYS A 48 5.27 -10.34 2.71
CA LYS A 48 5.66 -10.57 4.11
C LYS A 48 5.55 -9.27 4.90
N PHE A 49 4.52 -9.13 5.73
CA PHE A 49 4.27 -7.93 6.53
C PHE A 49 3.65 -8.26 7.89
N ASP A 50 3.71 -7.29 8.80
CA ASP A 50 3.03 -7.34 10.09
C ASP A 50 2.45 -5.94 10.38
N PRO A 51 1.13 -5.76 10.34
CA PRO A 51 0.51 -4.45 10.54
C PRO A 51 0.68 -3.90 11.96
N ASN A 52 0.98 -4.76 12.94
CA ASN A 52 1.29 -4.35 14.30
C ASN A 52 2.75 -3.91 14.50
N ARG A 53 3.61 -4.22 13.52
CA ARG A 53 5.03 -3.84 13.50
C ARG A 53 5.41 -3.25 12.16
N PRO A 54 4.83 -2.10 11.78
CA PRO A 54 5.05 -1.48 10.47
C PRO A 54 6.52 -1.08 10.25
N ASP A 55 7.31 -0.94 11.31
CA ASP A 55 8.74 -0.65 11.26
C ASP A 55 9.63 -1.90 11.26
N TRP A 56 9.05 -3.12 11.19
CA TRP A 56 9.84 -4.34 11.14
C TRP A 56 10.81 -4.32 9.96
N ILE A 57 12.10 -4.43 10.25
CA ILE A 57 13.19 -4.26 9.29
C ILE A 57 13.07 -5.22 8.10
N ASN A 58 12.74 -6.49 8.38
CA ASN A 58 12.72 -7.56 7.39
C ASN A 58 11.34 -7.81 6.76
N ARG A 59 10.42 -6.86 6.88
CA ARG A 59 9.16 -6.89 6.14
C ARG A 59 9.37 -6.50 4.68
N ASP A 60 8.57 -7.04 3.80
CA ASP A 60 8.57 -6.62 2.40
C ASP A 60 8.09 -5.16 2.26
N ARG A 61 8.47 -4.52 1.16
CA ARG A 61 8.10 -3.15 0.81
C ARG A 61 7.09 -3.19 -0.33
N PHE A 62 5.98 -2.49 -0.14
CA PHE A 62 4.99 -2.28 -1.19
C PHE A 62 5.01 -0.82 -1.62
N VAL A 63 5.38 -0.55 -2.85
CA VAL A 63 5.47 0.80 -3.43
C VAL A 63 4.36 0.98 -4.46
N LEU A 64 3.50 1.95 -4.23
CA LEU A 64 2.53 2.38 -5.23
C LEU A 64 3.17 3.45 -6.11
N SER A 65 3.75 3.03 -7.26
CA SER A 65 4.38 3.94 -8.22
C SER A 65 3.36 4.77 -8.98
N ALA A 66 2.21 4.18 -9.29
CA ALA A 66 1.05 4.89 -9.82
C ALA A 66 0.31 5.65 -8.70
N GLY A 67 0.98 6.63 -8.09
CA GLY A 67 0.52 7.32 -6.88
C GLY A 67 -0.84 7.99 -6.99
N HIS A 68 -1.31 8.33 -8.20
CA HIS A 68 -2.65 8.82 -8.44
C HIS A 68 -3.75 7.81 -8.04
N GLY A 69 -3.44 6.51 -8.05
CA GLY A 69 -4.33 5.44 -7.57
C GLY A 69 -4.26 5.21 -6.05
N SER A 70 -3.98 6.24 -5.27
CA SER A 70 -3.68 6.20 -3.83
C SER A 70 -4.70 5.42 -2.99
N MET A 71 -5.97 5.42 -3.37
CA MET A 71 -7.01 4.65 -2.68
C MET A 71 -6.75 3.13 -2.68
N LEU A 72 -6.02 2.59 -3.68
CA LEU A 72 -5.59 1.19 -3.63
C LEU A 72 -4.74 0.92 -2.37
N LEU A 73 -3.74 1.77 -2.13
CA LEU A 73 -2.85 1.63 -0.97
C LEU A 73 -3.62 1.81 0.35
N TYR A 74 -4.46 2.83 0.45
CA TYR A 74 -5.23 3.09 1.68
C TYR A 74 -6.22 1.97 2.00
N ALA A 75 -6.92 1.46 0.98
CA ALA A 75 -7.81 0.30 1.15
C ALA A 75 -7.05 -0.94 1.62
N LEU A 76 -5.86 -1.20 1.04
CA LEU A 76 -5.00 -2.32 1.45
C LEU A 76 -4.52 -2.16 2.90
N LEU A 77 -4.01 -0.99 3.28
CA LEU A 77 -3.56 -0.72 4.66
C LEU A 77 -4.71 -0.91 5.65
N HIS A 78 -5.90 -0.38 5.36
CA HIS A 78 -7.07 -0.54 6.20
C HIS A 78 -7.49 -2.01 6.35
N LEU A 79 -7.68 -2.72 5.23
CA LEU A 79 -8.16 -4.10 5.21
C LEU A 79 -7.17 -5.10 5.81
N THR A 80 -5.88 -4.80 5.79
CA THR A 80 -4.83 -5.63 6.38
C THR A 80 -4.53 -5.30 7.83
N GLY A 81 -5.20 -4.30 8.41
CA GLY A 81 -5.17 -4.00 9.84
C GLY A 81 -4.07 -3.03 10.29
N TYR A 82 -3.48 -2.25 9.37
CA TYR A 82 -2.62 -1.14 9.76
C TYR A 82 -3.44 -0.09 10.51
N LYS A 83 -2.97 0.31 11.70
CA LYS A 83 -3.67 1.30 12.53
C LYS A 83 -3.61 2.72 11.99
N SER A 84 -2.72 2.97 11.05
CA SER A 84 -2.50 4.26 10.41
C SER A 84 -3.66 4.72 9.51
N VAL A 85 -4.47 3.77 9.00
CA VAL A 85 -5.58 4.09 8.10
C VAL A 85 -6.87 3.47 8.63
N SER A 86 -7.66 4.27 9.32
CA SER A 86 -9.00 3.91 9.77
C SER A 86 -10.04 4.07 8.65
N LEU A 87 -11.25 3.57 8.87
CA LEU A 87 -12.36 3.82 7.96
C LEU A 87 -12.73 5.31 7.88
N ASP A 88 -12.56 6.04 8.98
CA ASP A 88 -12.84 7.48 9.01
C ASP A 88 -11.78 8.27 8.23
N ASP A 89 -10.52 7.83 8.22
CA ASP A 89 -9.50 8.40 7.33
C ASP A 89 -9.85 8.18 5.85
N ILE A 90 -10.33 6.98 5.49
CA ILE A 90 -10.81 6.70 4.13
C ILE A 90 -12.00 7.61 3.76
N LYS A 91 -12.94 7.82 4.67
CA LYS A 91 -14.07 8.77 4.45
C LYS A 91 -13.60 10.21 4.27
N ASN A 92 -12.41 10.55 4.76
CA ASN A 92 -11.78 11.86 4.62
C ASN A 92 -10.72 11.89 3.51
N PHE A 93 -10.82 10.98 2.53
CA PHE A 93 -9.93 10.96 1.37
C PHE A 93 -9.87 12.33 0.68
N ARG A 94 -8.65 12.80 0.40
CA ARG A 94 -8.34 14.11 -0.23
C ARG A 94 -8.80 15.34 0.56
N GLN A 95 -9.12 15.19 1.84
CA GLN A 95 -9.38 16.34 2.68
C GLN A 95 -8.08 16.87 3.30
N LEU A 96 -8.07 18.15 3.63
CA LEU A 96 -6.91 18.79 4.26
C LEU A 96 -6.53 18.05 5.56
N ASN A 97 -5.25 17.79 5.76
CA ASN A 97 -4.67 17.07 6.89
C ASN A 97 -5.09 15.59 7.02
N SER A 98 -5.71 15.01 5.99
CA SER A 98 -5.98 13.58 5.98
C SER A 98 -4.74 12.79 5.57
N ILE A 99 -4.44 11.69 6.27
CA ILE A 99 -3.42 10.72 5.86
C ILE A 99 -3.77 10.09 4.49
N CYS A 100 -5.06 10.02 4.16
CA CYS A 100 -5.55 9.57 2.86
C CYS A 100 -5.51 10.71 1.83
N ALA A 101 -4.32 11.27 1.60
CA ALA A 101 -4.06 12.30 0.62
C ALA A 101 -4.32 11.83 -0.82
N GLY A 102 -4.42 12.76 -1.78
CA GLY A 102 -4.64 12.45 -3.19
C GLY A 102 -3.54 11.61 -3.83
N HIS A 103 -2.32 11.72 -3.31
CA HIS A 103 -1.15 10.90 -3.62
C HIS A 103 -0.52 10.46 -2.30
N PRO A 104 0.06 9.25 -2.20
CA PRO A 104 0.67 8.80 -0.96
C PRO A 104 1.81 9.72 -0.53
N GLU A 105 1.82 10.06 0.75
CA GLU A 105 2.91 10.81 1.38
C GLU A 105 3.61 9.91 2.40
N TYR A 106 4.94 9.84 2.33
CA TYR A 106 5.72 9.03 3.26
C TYR A 106 5.52 9.51 4.70
N GLU A 107 5.14 8.59 5.56
CA GLU A 107 5.13 8.80 6.99
C GLU A 107 5.58 7.52 7.70
N LYS A 108 6.55 7.67 8.62
CA LYS A 108 7.15 6.54 9.33
C LYS A 108 6.10 5.78 10.14
N GLY A 109 6.12 4.44 10.01
CA GLY A 109 5.23 3.58 10.80
C GLY A 109 3.81 3.45 10.25
N THR A 110 3.52 4.03 9.09
CA THR A 110 2.17 3.99 8.50
C THR A 110 1.97 2.86 7.50
N GLY A 111 3.06 2.29 6.97
CA GLY A 111 3.02 1.36 5.84
C GLY A 111 3.11 2.04 4.47
N ILE A 112 3.18 3.37 4.43
CA ILE A 112 3.42 4.15 3.21
C ILE A 112 4.94 4.30 3.04
N GLU A 113 5.52 3.61 2.07
CA GLU A 113 6.97 3.46 1.93
C GLU A 113 7.67 4.69 1.35
N THR A 114 6.99 5.43 0.51
CA THR A 114 7.55 6.60 -0.18
C THR A 114 6.44 7.51 -0.70
N THR A 115 6.75 8.80 -0.81
CA THR A 115 5.89 9.77 -1.47
C THR A 115 5.94 9.54 -2.97
N THR A 116 4.76 9.37 -3.59
CA THR A 116 4.61 9.20 -5.03
C THR A 116 3.55 10.14 -5.59
N GLY A 117 3.51 10.29 -6.90
CA GLY A 117 2.61 11.20 -7.61
C GLY A 117 3.13 11.40 -9.03
N PRO A 118 4.35 11.97 -9.20
CA PRO A 118 4.99 11.99 -10.53
C PRO A 118 5.22 10.57 -11.02
N LEU A 119 4.69 10.26 -12.22
CA LEU A 119 4.77 8.91 -12.79
C LEU A 119 6.22 8.47 -13.02
N GLY A 120 6.52 7.24 -12.65
CA GLY A 120 7.87 6.66 -12.75
C GLY A 120 8.77 6.87 -11.52
N GLN A 121 8.46 7.82 -10.63
CA GLN A 121 9.26 8.06 -9.44
C GLN A 121 9.22 6.89 -8.46
N GLY A 122 8.06 6.27 -8.26
CA GLY A 122 7.91 5.15 -7.34
C GLY A 122 8.73 3.92 -7.76
N ILE A 123 8.76 3.58 -9.05
CA ILE A 123 9.58 2.46 -9.52
C ILE A 123 11.08 2.75 -9.34
N ALA A 124 11.52 3.99 -9.56
CA ALA A 124 12.91 4.37 -9.32
C ALA A 124 13.28 4.24 -7.83
N ASN A 125 12.39 4.68 -6.93
CA ASN A 125 12.57 4.50 -5.48
C ASN A 125 12.59 3.01 -5.10
N ALA A 126 11.73 2.18 -5.70
CA ALA A 126 11.69 0.74 -5.47
C ALA A 126 13.00 0.04 -5.86
N VAL A 127 13.63 0.46 -6.96
CA VAL A 127 14.97 -0.01 -7.35
C VAL A 127 15.99 0.37 -6.27
N GLY A 128 15.94 1.60 -5.75
CA GLY A 128 16.80 2.05 -4.65
C GLY A 128 16.60 1.21 -3.38
N PHE A 129 15.36 0.86 -3.03
CA PHE A 129 15.08 -0.02 -1.89
C PHE A 129 15.65 -1.43 -2.09
N ALA A 130 15.50 -2.00 -3.28
CA ALA A 130 16.04 -3.33 -3.58
C ALA A 130 17.58 -3.35 -3.55
N ILE A 131 18.24 -2.32 -4.08
CA ILE A 131 19.71 -2.18 -3.99
C ILE A 131 20.13 -2.04 -2.52
N SER A 132 19.43 -1.23 -1.74
CA SER A 132 19.71 -1.05 -0.32
C SER A 132 19.56 -2.36 0.46
N GLU A 133 18.55 -3.15 0.15
CA GLU A 133 18.34 -4.49 0.75
C GLU A 133 19.53 -5.40 0.46
N GLU A 134 19.97 -5.51 -0.77
CA GLU A 134 21.12 -6.37 -1.14
C GLU A 134 22.42 -5.89 -0.46
N ILE A 135 22.65 -4.58 -0.35
CA ILE A 135 23.82 -4.05 0.39
C ILE A 135 23.75 -4.40 1.88
N LEU A 136 22.57 -4.24 2.49
CA LEU A 136 22.37 -4.55 3.91
C LEU A 136 22.48 -6.05 4.18
N LYS A 137 21.93 -6.87 3.33
CA LYS A 137 22.03 -8.33 3.34
C LYS A 137 23.48 -8.81 3.25
N PHE A 138 24.27 -8.20 2.35
CA PHE A 138 25.70 -8.48 2.27
C PHE A 138 26.46 -8.07 3.55
N LYS A 139 26.15 -6.90 4.12
CA LYS A 139 26.86 -6.36 5.31
C LYS A 139 26.42 -6.99 6.63
N LYS A 140 25.17 -7.38 6.77
CA LYS A 140 24.54 -7.77 8.05
C LYS A 140 24.04 -9.22 8.08
N GLY A 141 24.01 -9.89 6.94
CA GLY A 141 23.52 -11.25 6.79
C GLY A 141 22.07 -11.36 6.33
N LYS A 142 21.81 -12.40 5.56
CA LYS A 142 20.49 -12.71 4.99
C LYS A 142 19.43 -13.10 6.04
N ASP A 143 19.85 -13.47 7.23
CA ASP A 143 18.91 -13.81 8.32
C ASP A 143 18.27 -12.55 8.92
N ILE A 144 18.93 -11.40 8.76
CA ILE A 144 18.44 -10.10 9.23
C ILE A 144 17.72 -9.35 8.10
N TYR A 145 18.30 -9.36 6.90
CA TYR A 145 17.78 -8.67 5.72
C TYR A 145 17.52 -9.66 4.58
N ASN A 146 16.25 -9.95 4.35
CA ASN A 146 15.80 -10.84 3.27
C ASN A 146 14.35 -10.48 2.93
N HIS A 147 14.10 -9.20 2.68
CA HIS A 147 12.79 -8.71 2.25
C HIS A 147 12.81 -8.43 0.75
N LYS A 148 11.65 -8.29 0.18
CA LYS A 148 11.46 -7.94 -1.23
C LYS A 148 10.81 -6.58 -1.35
N THR A 149 11.00 -5.95 -2.50
CA THR A 149 10.28 -4.74 -2.88
C THR A 149 9.36 -5.06 -4.04
N TYR A 150 8.06 -4.83 -3.83
CA TYR A 150 7.02 -4.96 -4.83
C TYR A 150 6.57 -3.56 -5.23
N VAL A 151 6.37 -3.34 -6.54
CA VAL A 151 5.98 -2.05 -7.08
C VAL A 151 4.85 -2.19 -8.09
N VAL A 152 3.88 -1.29 -8.04
CA VAL A 152 2.68 -1.26 -8.89
C VAL A 152 2.46 0.14 -9.46
#